data_65971ce0e96466d8c36feb192a853f2a
#
_entry.id   65971ce0e96466d8c36feb192a853f2a
#
_cell.length_a   1.000
_cell.length_b   1.000
_cell.length_c   1.000
_cell.angle_alpha   90.00
_cell.angle_beta   90.00
_cell.angle_gamma   90.00
#
_symmetry.space_group_name_H-M   'P 1'
#
loop_
_entity.id
_entity.type
_entity.pdbx_description
1 polymer ?
#
loop_
_entity_poly.entity_id
_entity_poly.type
_entity_poly.pdbx_seq_one_letter_code
_entity_poly.pdbx_strand_id
1 'polypeptide(L)'
;NAFEKQAAAENISLQNPDGTLNRRNLGRLIFPRPELLKKQESIIYPIIIEETKKIIKENCGKNIILNATVLYKTPELLKMCDKIIFVKARFFVRLKRAIKRDKMPLRQILSRFWTQRNLFSKYKNTGIPIETVDNN
;
A
#
# COMPACT_ATOMS: atom_id res chain seq x y z
N ASN A 1 -11.79 -20.83 -1.21
CA ASN A 1 -10.68 -20.25 -1.98
C ASN A 1 -9.33 -20.45 -1.24
N ALA A 2 -8.17 -20.03 -1.81
CA ALA A 2 -6.86 -20.28 -1.21
C ALA A 2 -6.68 -19.53 0.14
N PHE A 3 -7.28 -18.37 0.29
CA PHE A 3 -7.23 -17.58 1.53
C PHE A 3 -8.04 -18.26 2.65
N GLU A 4 -9.21 -18.79 2.34
CA GLU A 4 -10.05 -19.50 3.31
C GLU A 4 -9.40 -20.79 3.78
N LYS A 5 -8.82 -21.58 2.86
CA LYS A 5 -8.07 -22.80 3.23
C LYS A 5 -6.93 -22.50 4.19
N GLN A 6 -6.14 -21.48 3.91
CA GLN A 6 -5.02 -21.10 4.77
C GLN A 6 -5.50 -20.50 6.10
N ALA A 7 -6.57 -19.70 6.08
CA ALA A 7 -7.17 -19.14 7.28
C ALA A 7 -7.73 -20.22 8.21
N ALA A 8 -8.40 -21.22 7.64
CA ALA A 8 -8.92 -22.37 8.40
C ALA A 8 -7.80 -23.19 9.02
N ALA A 9 -6.70 -23.43 8.29
CA ALA A 9 -5.53 -24.16 8.81
C ALA A 9 -4.85 -23.44 10.01
N GLU A 10 -5.00 -22.12 10.13
CA GLU A 10 -4.42 -21.30 11.21
C GLU A 10 -5.45 -20.84 12.25
N ASN A 11 -6.70 -21.31 12.17
CA ASN A 11 -7.80 -20.85 13.02
C ASN A 11 -7.98 -19.32 13.02
N ILE A 12 -7.80 -18.69 11.85
CA ILE A 12 -7.95 -17.24 11.67
C ILE A 12 -9.29 -16.95 10.98
N SER A 13 -10.17 -16.19 11.64
CA SER A 13 -11.37 -15.69 10.98
C SER A 13 -11.02 -14.53 10.04
N LEU A 14 -11.46 -14.62 8.78
CA LEU A 14 -11.34 -13.54 7.80
C LEU A 14 -12.54 -12.59 7.83
N GLN A 15 -13.55 -12.88 8.63
CA GLN A 15 -14.73 -12.04 8.79
C GLN A 15 -14.82 -11.49 10.20
N ASN A 16 -15.32 -10.29 10.32
CA ASN A 16 -15.76 -9.68 11.57
C ASN A 16 -17.14 -10.23 11.96
N PRO A 17 -17.62 -10.03 13.20
CA PRO A 17 -18.96 -10.46 13.62
C PRO A 17 -20.11 -9.87 12.78
N ASP A 18 -19.90 -8.71 12.16
CA ASP A 18 -20.86 -8.04 11.27
C ASP A 18 -20.81 -8.53 9.81
N GLY A 19 -20.04 -9.60 9.53
CA GLY A 19 -19.87 -10.16 8.18
C GLY A 19 -18.89 -9.41 7.28
N THR A 20 -18.35 -8.28 7.70
CA THR A 20 -17.35 -7.53 6.91
C THR A 20 -15.98 -8.19 6.94
N LEU A 21 -15.14 -7.89 5.93
CA LEU A 21 -13.77 -8.43 5.85
C LEU A 21 -12.88 -7.93 6.98
N ASN A 22 -12.32 -8.84 7.75
CA ASN A 22 -11.30 -8.54 8.75
C ASN A 22 -9.94 -8.29 8.09
N ARG A 23 -9.69 -7.05 7.70
CA ARG A 23 -8.46 -6.64 7.00
C ARG A 23 -7.19 -6.89 7.82
N ARG A 24 -7.27 -6.84 9.14
CA ARG A 24 -6.13 -7.10 10.03
C ARG A 24 -5.72 -8.57 9.98
N ASN A 25 -6.68 -9.47 10.08
CA ASN A 25 -6.46 -10.91 10.00
C ASN A 25 -6.01 -11.33 8.61
N LEU A 26 -6.64 -10.78 7.56
CA LEU A 26 -6.19 -11.00 6.19
C LEU A 26 -4.73 -10.55 6.02
N GLY A 27 -4.36 -9.37 6.51
CA GLY A 27 -2.98 -8.88 6.45
C GLY A 27 -2.00 -9.80 7.18
N ARG A 28 -2.36 -10.31 8.36
CA ARG A 28 -1.53 -11.30 9.09
C ARG A 28 -1.32 -12.58 8.29
N LEU A 29 -2.33 -13.01 7.56
CA LEU A 29 -2.29 -14.21 6.73
C LEU A 29 -1.40 -14.03 5.50
N ILE A 30 -1.55 -12.94 4.77
CA ILE A 30 -0.96 -12.75 3.43
C ILE A 30 0.45 -12.17 3.44
N PHE A 31 0.76 -11.22 4.36
CA PHE A 31 2.05 -10.53 4.34
C PHE A 31 3.27 -11.45 4.55
N PRO A 32 3.21 -12.51 5.37
CA PRO A 32 4.31 -13.46 5.48
C PRO A 32 4.43 -14.41 4.29
N ARG A 33 3.43 -14.43 3.36
CA ARG A 33 3.33 -15.40 2.27
C ARG A 33 3.28 -14.70 0.91
N PRO A 34 4.42 -14.63 0.20
CA PRO A 34 4.50 -13.92 -1.08
C PRO A 34 3.50 -14.41 -2.13
N GLU A 35 3.21 -15.71 -2.15
CA GLU A 35 2.24 -16.33 -3.08
C GLU A 35 0.80 -15.84 -2.83
N LEU A 36 0.38 -15.76 -1.56
CA LEU A 36 -0.95 -15.24 -1.21
C LEU A 36 -1.04 -13.73 -1.44
N LEU A 37 0.04 -13.00 -1.11
CA LEU A 37 0.12 -11.57 -1.39
C LEU A 37 0.01 -11.30 -2.89
N LYS A 38 0.76 -12.04 -3.73
CA LYS A 38 0.70 -11.91 -5.19
C LYS A 38 -0.70 -12.23 -5.73
N LYS A 39 -1.35 -13.27 -5.19
CA LYS A 39 -2.72 -13.62 -5.56
C LYS A 39 -3.72 -12.53 -5.18
N GLN A 40 -3.60 -11.94 -4.00
CA GLN A 40 -4.44 -10.82 -3.62
C GLN A 40 -4.20 -9.61 -4.53
N GLU A 41 -2.96 -9.28 -4.81
CA GLU A 41 -2.60 -8.16 -5.69
C GLU A 41 -3.17 -8.35 -7.10
N SER A 42 -3.15 -9.57 -7.65
CA SER A 42 -3.72 -9.87 -8.97
C SER A 42 -5.26 -9.70 -9.03
N ILE A 43 -5.95 -9.80 -7.90
CA ILE A 43 -7.40 -9.57 -7.80
C ILE A 43 -7.69 -8.07 -7.60
N ILE A 44 -6.96 -7.43 -6.70
CA ILE A 44 -7.28 -6.08 -6.23
C ILE A 44 -6.81 -5.00 -7.20
N TYR A 45 -5.61 -5.14 -7.81
CA TYR A 45 -5.07 -4.08 -8.65
C TYR A 45 -5.88 -3.78 -9.91
N PRO A 46 -6.41 -4.76 -10.65
CA PRO A 46 -7.31 -4.45 -11.78
C PRO A 46 -8.50 -3.60 -11.36
N ILE A 47 -9.13 -3.92 -10.23
CA ILE A 47 -10.29 -3.19 -9.71
C ILE A 47 -9.88 -1.77 -9.32
N ILE A 48 -8.76 -1.60 -8.61
CA ILE A 48 -8.24 -0.28 -8.22
C ILE A 48 -7.94 0.56 -9.47
N ILE A 49 -7.34 -0.03 -10.49
CA ILE A 49 -6.99 0.67 -11.74
C ILE A 49 -8.25 1.19 -12.42
N GLU A 50 -9.26 0.34 -12.61
CA GLU A 50 -10.49 0.72 -13.27
C GLU A 50 -11.28 1.79 -12.49
N GLU A 51 -11.45 1.62 -11.19
CA GLU A 51 -12.13 2.61 -10.36
C GLU A 51 -11.37 3.96 -10.33
N THR A 52 -10.04 3.93 -10.28
CA THR A 52 -9.23 5.15 -10.33
C THR A 52 -9.38 5.86 -11.68
N LYS A 53 -9.32 5.12 -12.80
CA LYS A 53 -9.53 5.69 -14.14
C LYS A 53 -10.91 6.34 -14.26
N LYS A 54 -11.94 5.70 -13.72
CA LYS A 54 -13.30 6.23 -13.69
C LYS A 54 -13.37 7.55 -12.92
N ILE A 55 -12.81 7.60 -11.71
CA ILE A 55 -12.75 8.82 -10.88
C ILE A 55 -12.01 9.95 -11.63
N ILE A 56 -10.89 9.65 -12.28
CA ILE A 56 -10.13 10.63 -13.06
C ILE A 56 -10.99 11.18 -14.20
N LYS A 57 -11.68 10.32 -14.94
CA LYS A 57 -12.56 10.71 -16.05
C LYS A 57 -13.73 11.59 -15.60
N GLU A 58 -14.37 11.23 -14.49
CA GLU A 58 -15.50 11.97 -13.91
C GLU A 58 -15.08 13.35 -13.37
N ASN A 59 -13.81 13.54 -13.07
CA ASN A 59 -13.25 14.80 -12.55
C ASN A 59 -12.27 15.46 -13.54
N CYS A 60 -12.48 15.29 -14.83
CA CYS A 60 -11.67 15.91 -15.88
C CYS A 60 -11.61 17.44 -15.67
N GLY A 61 -10.41 18.02 -15.82
CA GLY A 61 -10.17 19.45 -15.58
C GLY A 61 -9.92 19.86 -14.12
N LYS A 62 -9.97 18.91 -13.17
CA LYS A 62 -9.61 19.16 -11.77
C LYS A 62 -8.23 18.59 -11.44
N ASN A 63 -7.57 19.17 -10.43
CA ASN A 63 -6.36 18.57 -9.86
C ASN A 63 -6.72 17.35 -9.02
N ILE A 64 -6.15 16.20 -9.36
CA ILE A 64 -6.39 14.93 -8.67
C ILE A 64 -5.10 14.47 -7.97
N ILE A 65 -5.21 14.09 -6.72
CA ILE A 65 -4.08 13.57 -5.94
C ILE A 65 -4.30 12.08 -5.65
N LEU A 66 -3.41 11.24 -6.17
CA LEU A 66 -3.36 9.81 -5.84
C LEU A 66 -2.43 9.59 -4.64
N ASN A 67 -3.01 9.39 -3.46
CA ASN A 67 -2.22 9.12 -2.26
C ASN A 67 -1.97 7.61 -2.10
N ALA A 68 -0.80 7.13 -2.53
CA ALA A 68 -0.44 5.73 -2.48
C ALA A 68 1.05 5.50 -2.21
N THR A 69 1.38 4.54 -1.34
CA THR A 69 2.76 4.17 -1.03
C THR A 69 3.39 3.28 -2.11
N VAL A 70 2.59 2.46 -2.76
CA VAL A 70 3.04 1.39 -3.68
C VAL A 70 2.53 1.55 -5.10
N LEU A 71 2.28 2.79 -5.54
CA LEU A 71 1.77 3.09 -6.88
C LEU A 71 2.68 2.57 -8.01
N TYR A 72 3.97 2.37 -7.74
CA TYR A 72 4.91 1.73 -8.67
C TYR A 72 4.51 0.30 -9.07
N LYS A 73 3.62 -0.36 -8.31
CA LYS A 73 3.07 -1.69 -8.63
C LYS A 73 1.92 -1.62 -9.65
N THR A 74 1.40 -0.43 -9.92
CA THR A 74 0.37 -0.16 -10.91
C THR A 74 0.89 0.83 -11.96
N PRO A 75 1.77 0.38 -12.89
CA PRO A 75 2.42 1.26 -13.86
C PRO A 75 1.43 2.06 -14.72
N GLU A 76 0.24 1.51 -14.95
CA GLU A 76 -0.82 2.20 -15.70
C GLU A 76 -1.27 3.48 -15.00
N LEU A 77 -1.55 3.41 -13.70
CA LEU A 77 -1.94 4.59 -12.92
C LEU A 77 -0.77 5.56 -12.76
N LEU A 78 0.44 5.01 -12.60
CA LEU A 78 1.62 5.84 -12.47
C LEU A 78 1.87 6.68 -13.72
N LYS A 79 1.68 6.11 -14.91
CA LYS A 79 1.82 6.83 -16.22
C LYS A 79 0.77 7.94 -16.40
N MET A 80 -0.32 7.93 -15.65
CA MET A 80 -1.34 8.98 -15.68
C MET A 80 -0.99 10.18 -14.78
N CYS A 81 0.09 10.09 -14.01
CA CYS A 81 0.54 11.16 -13.13
C CYS A 81 1.49 12.11 -13.86
N ASP A 82 1.22 13.40 -13.83
CA ASP A 82 2.10 14.43 -14.39
C ASP A 82 3.33 14.66 -13.51
N LYS A 83 3.20 14.45 -12.21
CA LYS A 83 4.25 14.66 -11.21
C LYS A 83 4.09 13.72 -10.00
N ILE A 84 5.21 13.36 -9.41
CA ILE A 84 5.25 12.61 -8.14
C ILE A 84 5.75 13.55 -7.04
N ILE A 85 4.98 13.67 -5.97
CA ILE A 85 5.42 14.34 -4.74
C ILE A 85 5.87 13.28 -3.74
N PHE A 86 7.16 13.18 -3.51
CA PHE A 86 7.74 12.20 -2.59
C PHE A 86 8.00 12.83 -1.23
N VAL A 87 7.14 12.48 -0.25
CA VAL A 87 7.27 13.02 1.11
C VAL A 87 8.33 12.25 1.89
N LYS A 88 9.35 12.96 2.36
CA LYS A 88 10.43 12.44 3.20
C LYS A 88 10.23 12.87 4.65
N ALA A 89 10.72 12.04 5.57
CA ALA A 89 10.87 12.44 6.96
C ALA A 89 12.06 11.69 7.57
N ARG A 90 12.72 12.30 8.56
CA ARG A 90 13.84 11.69 9.28
C ARG A 90 13.42 10.37 9.94
N PHE A 91 14.33 9.41 10.00
CA PHE A 91 14.05 8.08 10.53
C PHE A 91 13.37 8.11 11.91
N PHE A 92 13.93 8.85 12.86
CA PHE A 92 13.40 8.93 14.23
C PHE A 92 12.01 9.58 14.30
N VAL A 93 11.75 10.59 13.44
CA VAL A 93 10.43 11.23 13.34
C VAL A 93 9.39 10.22 12.85
N ARG A 94 9.72 9.49 11.78
CA ARG A 94 8.87 8.42 11.24
C ARG A 94 8.64 7.32 12.27
N LEU A 95 9.68 6.90 12.99
CA LEU A 95 9.61 5.86 14.01
C LEU A 95 8.68 6.27 15.16
N LYS A 96 8.85 7.47 15.70
CA LYS A 96 8.00 8.04 16.76
C LYS A 96 6.53 8.10 16.32
N ARG A 97 6.27 8.60 15.10
CA ARG A 97 4.92 8.67 14.52
C ARG A 97 4.30 7.28 14.34
N ALA A 98 5.06 6.31 13.84
CA ALA A 98 4.59 4.94 13.64
C ALA A 98 4.26 4.23 14.95
N ILE A 99 5.10 4.37 15.98
CA ILE A 99 4.84 3.80 17.33
C ILE A 99 3.53 4.36 17.89
N LYS A 100 3.35 5.68 17.81
CA LYS A 100 2.14 6.35 18.35
C LYS A 100 0.86 5.92 17.60
N ARG A 101 0.94 5.82 16.26
CA ARG A 101 -0.21 5.53 15.41
C ARG A 101 -0.61 4.06 15.41
N ASP A 102 0.36 3.16 15.23
CA ASP A 102 0.06 1.78 14.83
C ASP A 102 -0.13 0.84 16.02
N LYS A 103 0.29 1.24 17.23
CA LYS A 103 0.25 0.41 18.46
C LYS A 103 0.76 -1.01 18.22
N MET A 104 1.80 -1.15 17.40
CA MET A 104 2.40 -2.43 16.99
C MET A 104 3.73 -2.64 17.69
N PRO A 105 4.18 -3.91 17.84
CA PRO A 105 5.52 -4.20 18.33
C PRO A 105 6.59 -3.51 17.48
N LEU A 106 7.60 -2.93 18.14
CA LEU A 106 8.70 -2.18 17.51
C LEU A 106 9.36 -2.98 16.38
N ARG A 107 9.57 -4.29 16.58
CA ARG A 107 10.14 -5.19 15.57
C ARG A 107 9.35 -5.19 14.25
N GLN A 108 8.03 -5.14 14.32
CA GLN A 108 7.19 -5.11 13.11
C GLN A 108 7.28 -3.75 12.41
N ILE A 109 7.36 -2.65 13.17
CA ILE A 109 7.55 -1.30 12.61
C ILE A 109 8.88 -1.23 11.86
N LEU A 110 9.98 -1.70 12.49
CA LEU A 110 11.30 -1.73 11.88
C LEU A 110 11.37 -2.61 10.62
N SER A 111 10.71 -3.76 10.64
CA SER A 111 10.59 -4.64 9.46
C SER A 111 9.92 -3.92 8.29
N ARG A 112 8.85 -3.18 8.54
CA ARG A 112 8.18 -2.36 7.49
C ARG A 112 9.11 -1.27 6.95
N PHE A 113 9.88 -0.59 7.81
CA PHE A 113 10.85 0.42 7.38
C PHE A 113 11.93 -0.18 6.51
N TRP A 114 12.42 -1.36 6.87
CA TRP A 114 13.40 -2.10 6.08
C TRP A 114 12.86 -2.48 4.70
N THR A 115 11.64 -2.97 4.62
CA THR A 115 10.99 -3.34 3.36
C THR A 115 10.80 -2.13 2.44
N GLN A 116 10.62 -0.93 3.01
CA GLN A 116 10.38 0.31 2.28
C GLN A 116 11.64 1.16 2.06
N ARG A 117 12.84 0.69 2.47
CA ARG A 117 14.08 1.50 2.40
C ARG A 117 14.41 1.99 0.99
N ASN A 118 14.10 1.20 -0.03
CA ASN A 118 14.40 1.49 -1.43
C ASN A 118 13.19 2.09 -2.20
N LEU A 119 12.19 2.59 -1.49
CA LEU A 119 10.96 3.08 -2.12
C LEU A 119 11.23 4.22 -3.10
N PHE A 120 12.07 5.18 -2.72
CA PHE A 120 12.43 6.31 -3.60
C PHE A 120 13.04 5.86 -4.92
N SER A 121 13.97 4.88 -4.88
CA SER A 121 14.63 4.36 -6.08
C SER A 121 13.64 3.72 -7.05
N LYS A 122 12.56 3.11 -6.55
CA LYS A 122 11.52 2.51 -7.40
C LYS A 122 10.74 3.56 -8.20
N TYR A 123 10.62 4.77 -7.67
CA TYR A 123 9.96 5.87 -8.37
C TYR A 123 10.92 6.67 -9.27
N LYS A 124 12.21 6.78 -8.89
CA LYS A 124 13.20 7.54 -9.66
C LYS A 124 13.34 7.06 -11.12
N ASN A 125 13.15 5.78 -11.36
CA ASN A 125 13.33 5.16 -12.68
C ASN A 125 12.06 5.18 -13.55
N THR A 126 11.02 5.91 -13.15
CA THR A 126 9.72 5.93 -13.86
C THR A 126 9.66 6.95 -15.00
N GLY A 127 10.65 7.85 -15.11
CA GLY A 127 10.65 8.94 -16.07
C GLY A 127 9.70 10.10 -15.74
N ILE A 128 8.92 10.00 -14.66
CA ILE A 128 7.99 11.05 -14.22
C ILE A 128 8.73 12.04 -13.32
N PRO A 129 8.54 13.35 -13.46
CA PRO A 129 9.16 14.35 -12.59
C PRO A 129 8.84 14.10 -11.10
N ILE A 130 9.88 14.08 -10.26
CA ILE A 130 9.72 13.85 -8.82
C ILE A 130 10.15 15.10 -8.05
N GLU A 131 9.24 15.63 -7.26
CA GLU A 131 9.51 16.66 -6.27
C GLU A 131 9.58 16.01 -4.88
N THR A 132 10.55 16.43 -4.06
CA THR A 132 10.68 15.90 -2.70
C THR A 132 10.29 16.96 -1.67
N VAL A 133 9.44 16.59 -0.72
CA VAL A 133 8.99 17.45 0.37
C VAL A 133 9.41 16.85 1.70
N ASP A 134 10.02 17.66 2.54
CA ASP A 134 10.42 17.25 3.89
C ASP A 134 9.29 17.51 4.89
N ASN A 135 8.92 16.46 5.64
CA ASN A 135 7.90 16.49 6.69
C ASN A 135 8.53 16.04 8.02
N ASN A 136 9.45 16.84 8.53
CA ASN A 136 10.17 16.60 9.79
C ASN A 136 9.42 17.14 11.00
#